data_dbfb5c2d2c2f69cff3456bf5f673806c
#
_entry.id   dbfb5c2d2c2f69cff3456bf5f673806c
#
_cell.length_a   1.000
_cell.length_b   1.000
_cell.length_c   1.000
_cell.angle_alpha   90.00
_cell.angle_beta   90.00
_cell.angle_gamma   90.00
#
_symmetry.space_group_name_H-M   'P 1'
#
loop_
_entity.id
_entity.type
_entity.pdbx_description
1 polymer ?
#
loop_
_entity_poly.entity_id
_entity_poly.type
_entity_poly.pdbx_seq_one_letter_code
_entity_poly.pdbx_strand_id
1 'polypeptide(L)'
;MLSAPVAAAFTLPHALVADANADSRLRRARQLQTRGYRVSVARTAFETIVKASCHVPDLIVVADSLGPSDVADTIELLSTCPATSHIPIVRLTPGRRLPSRVLAHAKT
;
A
#
# COMPACT_ATOMS: atom_id res chain seq x y z
N MET A 1 -22.42 22.09 -5.96
CA MET A 1 -22.31 21.74 -7.09
C MET A 1 -20.96 21.69 -7.64
N LEU A 2 -20.21 22.55 -7.51
CA LEU A 2 -18.88 22.57 -8.05
C LEU A 2 -17.89 21.74 -7.28
N SER A 3 -18.32 21.13 -6.18
CA SER A 3 -17.42 20.38 -5.34
C SER A 3 -16.87 19.13 -6.00
N ALA A 4 -17.60 18.52 -6.92
CA ALA A 4 -17.15 17.27 -7.51
C ALA A 4 -15.82 17.41 -8.28
N PRO A 5 -15.67 18.36 -9.21
CA PRO A 5 -14.40 18.53 -9.89
C PRO A 5 -13.27 18.94 -8.93
N VAL A 6 -13.59 19.78 -7.96
CA VAL A 6 -12.60 20.20 -6.98
C VAL A 6 -12.15 19.03 -6.12
N ALA A 7 -13.09 18.20 -5.69
CA ALA A 7 -12.76 17.03 -4.89
C ALA A 7 -11.87 16.08 -5.65
N ALA A 8 -12.13 15.86 -6.94
CA ALA A 8 -11.29 15.00 -7.76
C ALA A 8 -9.88 15.54 -7.88
N ALA A 9 -9.72 16.85 -7.98
CA ALA A 9 -8.42 17.48 -8.10
C ALA A 9 -7.58 17.32 -6.85
N PHE A 10 -8.23 17.12 -5.70
CA PHE A 10 -7.53 16.98 -4.42
C PHE A 10 -7.58 15.56 -3.88
N THR A 11 -7.89 14.59 -4.74
CA THR A 11 -7.89 13.19 -4.30
C THR A 11 -6.47 12.78 -3.92
N LEU A 12 -6.31 12.27 -2.70
CA LEU A 12 -5.03 11.82 -2.21
C LEU A 12 -4.67 10.48 -2.84
N PRO A 13 -3.37 10.22 -3.07
CA PRO A 13 -2.96 8.90 -3.50
C PRO A 13 -3.30 7.86 -2.43
N HIS A 14 -3.57 6.66 -2.87
CA HIS A 14 -4.01 5.57 -2.00
C HIS A 14 -2.90 4.55 -1.84
N ALA A 15 -2.55 4.22 -0.61
CA ALA A 15 -1.57 3.19 -0.30
C ALA A 15 -2.24 2.05 0.45
N LEU A 16 -1.85 0.83 0.13
CA LEU A 16 -2.26 -0.36 0.84
C LEU A 16 -1.07 -0.89 1.62
N VAL A 17 -1.22 -1.02 2.95
CA VAL A 17 -0.17 -1.53 3.83
C VAL A 17 -0.55 -2.93 4.28
N ALA A 18 0.21 -3.92 3.86
CA ALA A 18 0.00 -5.32 4.21
C ALA A 18 1.03 -5.73 5.25
N ASP A 19 0.59 -5.99 6.47
CA ASP A 19 1.47 -6.27 7.60
C ASP A 19 0.68 -7.07 8.63
N ALA A 20 1.17 -8.24 9.02
CA ALA A 20 0.51 -9.08 10.00
C ALA A 20 0.66 -8.55 11.42
N ASN A 21 1.70 -7.76 11.67
CA ASN A 21 1.96 -7.20 12.98
C ASN A 21 1.17 -5.90 13.16
N ALA A 22 0.31 -5.86 14.19
CA ALA A 22 -0.59 -4.73 14.40
C ALA A 22 0.16 -3.43 14.67
N ASP A 23 1.23 -3.48 15.45
CA ASP A 23 1.97 -2.27 15.83
C ASP A 23 2.70 -1.67 14.63
N SER A 24 3.42 -2.48 13.88
CA SER A 24 4.13 -1.97 12.71
C SER A 24 3.16 -1.56 11.62
N ARG A 25 2.05 -2.27 11.47
CA ARG A 25 1.01 -1.91 10.51
C ARG A 25 0.47 -0.51 10.79
N LEU A 26 0.14 -0.23 12.04
CA LEU A 26 -0.38 1.08 12.44
C LEU A 26 0.67 2.17 12.24
N ARG A 27 1.90 1.88 12.63
CA ARG A 27 2.99 2.84 12.51
C ARG A 27 3.24 3.23 11.06
N ARG A 28 3.26 2.23 10.16
CA ARG A 28 3.47 2.48 8.74
C ARG A 28 2.30 3.21 8.12
N ALA A 29 1.08 2.86 8.51
CA ALA A 29 -0.10 3.55 8.03
C ALA A 29 -0.06 5.04 8.41
N ARG A 30 0.26 5.34 9.65
CA ARG A 30 0.36 6.72 10.12
C ARG A 30 1.46 7.48 9.38
N GLN A 31 2.59 6.82 9.15
CA GLN A 31 3.70 7.45 8.45
C GLN A 31 3.30 7.85 7.03
N LEU A 32 2.56 7.01 6.35
CA LEU A 32 2.09 7.32 5.00
C LEU A 32 0.99 8.40 5.05
N GLN A 33 0.11 8.35 6.03
CA GLN A 33 -0.93 9.36 6.17
C GLN A 33 -0.33 10.75 6.37
N THR A 34 0.74 10.86 7.15
CA THR A 34 1.38 12.16 7.35
C THR A 34 2.06 12.67 6.09
N ARG A 35 2.27 11.80 5.11
CA ARG A 35 2.85 12.18 3.82
C ARG A 35 1.79 12.40 2.75
N GLY A 36 0.51 12.33 3.10
CA GLY A 36 -0.56 12.66 2.20
C GLY A 36 -1.26 11.49 1.54
N TYR A 37 -0.98 10.26 1.96
CA TYR A 37 -1.69 9.09 1.43
C TYR A 37 -2.99 8.84 2.18
N ARG A 38 -4.01 8.39 1.44
CA ARG A 38 -5.09 7.63 2.06
C ARG A 38 -4.56 6.22 2.23
N VAL A 39 -4.82 5.59 3.37
CA VAL A 39 -4.23 4.28 3.66
C VAL A 39 -5.30 3.26 3.96
N SER A 40 -5.23 2.12 3.28
CA SER A 40 -5.94 0.91 3.63
C SER A 40 -4.93 -0.09 4.19
N VAL A 41 -5.39 -1.00 5.02
CA VAL A 41 -4.50 -1.99 5.63
C VAL A 41 -5.01 -3.39 5.34
N ALA A 42 -4.07 -4.34 5.31
CA ALA A 42 -4.37 -5.75 5.18
C ALA A 42 -3.52 -6.53 6.17
N ARG A 43 -4.08 -7.58 6.76
CA ARG A 43 -3.42 -8.38 7.78
C ARG A 43 -2.87 -9.68 7.24
N THR A 44 -3.36 -10.11 6.09
CA THR A 44 -2.99 -11.41 5.49
C THR A 44 -2.72 -11.22 4.01
N ALA A 45 -2.07 -12.22 3.42
CA ALA A 45 -1.82 -12.23 1.99
C ALA A 45 -3.12 -12.20 1.19
N PHE A 46 -4.10 -12.99 1.62
CA PHE A 46 -5.39 -13.04 0.95
C PHE A 46 -6.09 -11.70 0.97
N GLU A 47 -6.12 -11.06 2.13
CA GLU A 47 -6.76 -9.74 2.26
C GLU A 47 -6.05 -8.70 1.39
N THR A 48 -4.73 -8.81 1.29
CA THR A 48 -3.94 -7.92 0.44
C THR A 48 -4.36 -8.02 -1.01
N ILE A 49 -4.50 -9.24 -1.51
CA ILE A 49 -4.89 -9.47 -2.90
C ILE A 49 -6.30 -8.96 -3.16
N VAL A 50 -7.22 -9.24 -2.25
CA VAL A 50 -8.61 -8.80 -2.39
C VAL A 50 -8.68 -7.27 -2.42
N LYS A 51 -8.04 -6.61 -1.48
CA LYS A 51 -8.09 -5.14 -1.41
C LYS A 51 -7.38 -4.48 -2.58
N ALA A 52 -6.24 -5.03 -3.00
CA ALA A 52 -5.52 -4.49 -4.16
C ALA A 52 -6.37 -4.58 -5.42
N SER A 53 -7.06 -5.71 -5.60
CA SER A 53 -7.87 -5.91 -6.78
C SER A 53 -9.13 -5.04 -6.79
N CYS A 54 -9.71 -4.81 -5.60
CA CYS A 54 -10.95 -4.04 -5.49
C CYS A 54 -10.73 -2.53 -5.53
N HIS A 55 -9.64 -2.06 -4.93
CA HIS A 55 -9.42 -0.63 -4.77
C HIS A 55 -8.32 -0.07 -5.66
N VAL A 56 -7.52 -0.92 -6.26
CA VAL A 56 -6.42 -0.56 -7.16
C VAL A 56 -5.63 0.63 -6.60
N PRO A 57 -4.89 0.43 -5.51
CA PRO A 57 -4.15 1.53 -4.90
C PRO A 57 -2.99 2.01 -5.79
N ASP A 58 -2.44 3.15 -5.43
CA ASP A 58 -1.30 3.73 -6.14
C ASP A 58 0.03 3.17 -5.65
N LEU A 59 0.03 2.53 -4.50
CA LEU A 59 1.22 1.97 -3.87
C LEU A 59 0.80 0.80 -2.98
N ILE A 60 1.57 -0.29 -3.01
CA ILE A 60 1.37 -1.41 -2.10
C ILE A 60 2.65 -1.63 -1.31
N VAL A 61 2.53 -1.66 0.01
CA VAL A 61 3.65 -1.97 0.91
C VAL A 61 3.37 -3.34 1.51
N VAL A 62 4.29 -4.27 1.31
CA VAL A 62 4.15 -5.65 1.78
C VAL A 62 5.25 -5.96 2.78
N ALA A 63 4.88 -6.26 4.02
CA ALA A 63 5.85 -6.58 5.06
C ALA A 63 6.10 -8.07 5.14
N ASP A 64 7.33 -8.45 5.45
CA ASP A 64 7.71 -9.86 5.57
C ASP A 64 7.00 -10.56 6.71
N SER A 65 6.36 -9.83 7.61
CA SER A 65 5.57 -10.41 8.70
C SER A 65 4.41 -11.27 8.20
N LEU A 66 4.02 -11.12 6.93
CA LEU A 66 3.00 -12.00 6.35
C LEU A 66 3.51 -13.43 6.13
N GLY A 67 4.81 -13.65 6.28
CA GLY A 67 5.44 -14.91 6.00
C GLY A 67 6.21 -14.84 4.68
N PRO A 68 7.48 -15.30 4.65
CA PRO A 68 8.32 -15.13 3.45
C PRO A 68 7.72 -15.74 2.19
N SER A 69 7.11 -16.91 2.32
CA SER A 69 6.48 -17.59 1.19
C SER A 69 5.25 -16.83 0.71
N ASP A 70 4.41 -16.39 1.65
CA ASP A 70 3.19 -15.65 1.33
C ASP A 70 3.51 -14.31 0.67
N VAL A 71 4.58 -13.65 1.13
CA VAL A 71 5.00 -12.37 0.55
C VAL A 71 5.42 -12.56 -0.91
N ALA A 72 6.24 -13.58 -1.16
CA ALA A 72 6.71 -13.84 -2.53
C ALA A 72 5.54 -14.16 -3.46
N ASP A 73 4.63 -15.03 -3.01
CA ASP A 73 3.47 -15.41 -3.80
C ASP A 73 2.54 -14.23 -4.04
N THR A 74 2.33 -13.39 -3.02
CA THR A 74 1.49 -12.22 -3.13
C THR A 74 2.05 -11.23 -4.15
N ILE A 75 3.35 -10.97 -4.09
CA ILE A 75 3.99 -10.05 -5.03
C ILE A 75 3.90 -10.59 -6.45
N GLU A 76 4.12 -11.89 -6.61
CA GLU A 76 4.03 -12.50 -7.94
C GLU A 76 2.61 -12.37 -8.51
N LEU A 77 1.61 -12.68 -7.71
CA LEU A 77 0.22 -12.58 -8.16
C LEU A 77 -0.14 -11.16 -8.54
N LEU A 78 0.22 -10.19 -7.71
CA LEU A 78 -0.09 -8.79 -7.98
C LEU A 78 0.65 -8.29 -9.22
N SER A 79 1.87 -8.76 -9.45
CA SER A 79 2.69 -8.32 -10.58
C SER A 79 2.23 -8.91 -11.90
N THR A 80 1.55 -10.05 -11.86
CA THR A 80 1.10 -10.73 -13.08
C THR A 80 -0.36 -10.45 -13.41
N CYS A 81 -1.15 -10.01 -12.45
CA CYS A 81 -2.56 -9.69 -12.69
C CYS A 81 -2.67 -8.36 -13.42
N PRO A 82 -3.37 -8.31 -14.57
CA PRO A 82 -3.46 -7.06 -15.34
C PRO A 82 -4.00 -5.89 -14.55
N ALA A 83 -4.90 -6.13 -13.61
CA ALA A 83 -5.52 -5.05 -12.83
C ALA A 83 -4.53 -4.39 -11.86
N THR A 84 -3.49 -5.11 -11.44
CA THR A 84 -2.56 -4.65 -10.40
C THR A 84 -1.11 -4.60 -10.84
N SER A 85 -0.79 -5.09 -12.04
CA SER A 85 0.60 -5.23 -12.48
C SER A 85 1.34 -3.90 -12.60
N HIS A 86 0.62 -2.81 -12.75
CA HIS A 86 1.20 -1.48 -12.88
C HIS A 86 1.47 -0.80 -11.53
N ILE A 87 1.01 -1.39 -10.44
CA ILE A 87 1.12 -0.75 -9.13
C ILE A 87 2.51 -1.02 -8.54
N PRO A 88 3.24 0.03 -8.12
CA PRO A 88 4.53 -0.18 -7.45
C PRO A 88 4.35 -0.91 -6.13
N ILE A 89 5.21 -1.89 -5.89
CA ILE A 89 5.18 -2.70 -4.68
C ILE A 89 6.50 -2.52 -3.94
N VAL A 90 6.41 -2.20 -2.65
CA VAL A 90 7.57 -2.08 -1.78
C VAL A 90 7.52 -3.22 -0.78
N ARG A 91 8.55 -4.08 -0.79
CA ARG A 91 8.68 -5.15 0.17
C ARG A 91 9.54 -4.68 1.34
N LEU A 92 9.06 -4.86 2.56
CA LEU A 92 9.78 -4.44 3.75
C LEU A 92 10.12 -5.62 4.63
N THR A 93 11.40 -5.73 4.99
CA THR A 93 11.85 -6.70 5.97
C THR A 93 11.64 -6.13 7.38
N PRO A 94 11.66 -6.98 8.42
CA PRO A 94 11.50 -6.50 9.80
C PRO A 94 12.51 -5.41 10.13
N GLY A 95 12.02 -4.35 10.79
CA GLY A 95 12.86 -3.24 11.20
C GLY A 95 13.22 -2.25 10.10
N ARG A 96 12.86 -2.53 8.87
CA ARG A 96 13.20 -1.64 7.76
C ARG A 96 12.22 -0.49 7.66
N ARG A 97 12.74 0.68 7.33
CA ARG A 97 11.91 1.87 7.13
C ARG A 97 11.39 1.94 5.71
N LEU A 98 10.29 2.66 5.53
CA LEU A 98 9.82 3.00 4.20
C LEU A 98 10.87 3.84 3.49
N PRO A 99 11.13 3.57 2.21
CA PRO A 99 12.12 4.37 1.46
C PRO A 99 11.71 5.82 1.39
N SER A 100 12.69 6.71 1.49
CA SER A 100 12.45 8.14 1.42
C SER A 100 11.75 8.55 0.14
N ARG A 101 12.09 7.92 -0.98
CA ARG A 101 11.48 8.24 -2.26
C ARG A 101 9.97 7.97 -2.26
N VAL A 102 9.53 6.95 -1.51
CA VAL A 102 8.10 6.64 -1.40
C VAL A 102 7.39 7.72 -0.61
N LEU A 103 7.99 8.14 0.50
CA LEU A 103 7.42 9.17 1.34
C LEU A 103 7.42 10.53 0.65
N ALA A 104 8.48 10.82 -0.09
CA ALA A 104 8.60 12.08 -0.81
C ALA A 104 7.63 12.18 -1.98
N HIS A 105 7.33 11.04 -2.62
CA HIS A 105 6.46 11.01 -3.79
C HIS A 105 5.06 11.58 -3.49
N ALA A 106 4.56 11.32 -2.29
CA ALA A 106 3.24 11.78 -1.92
C ALA A 106 3.13 13.29 -1.82
N LYS A 107 4.24 13.99 -1.72
CA LYS A 107 4.24 15.45 -1.60
C LYS A 107 4.16 16.16 -2.94
N THR A 108 4.42 15.47 -3.99
CA THR A 108 4.33 16.11 -5.31
C THR A 108 2.93 16.01 -5.88
#